data_205a5c20d524bc103cc248d87ca6706f
#
_entry.id   205a5c20d524bc103cc248d87ca6706f
#
_cell.length_a   1.000
_cell.length_b   1.000
_cell.length_c   1.000
_cell.angle_alpha   90.00
_cell.angle_beta   90.00
_cell.angle_gamma   90.00
#
_symmetry.space_group_name_H-M   'P 1'
#
loop_
_entity.id
_entity.type
_entity.pdbx_description
1 polymer ?
#
loop_
_entity_poly.entity_id
_entity_poly.type
_entity_poly.pdbx_seq_one_letter_code
_entity_poly.pdbx_strand_id
1 'polypeptide(L)'
;MIIEKFKNIIKNHPDKTAILFKEKGRMIVKNFEELYYDMFRMISYVENKGVEPGFKMITKYDNNYGTLLLLLAALYRNYEVFFLTKDYTLENVQKYDFFCGNGFIESLSKPKSCIKSINIKNYIYGDKEEIGFGNEGIFKFEIPSKNNIYILKDKELNFYYNIMKTNLSRANQIECMICDDIIQTLINVFCGIPTFIINNNGLSFGYKTIIDGVVNSCFLSKKNLMKIDDKKALINTVFYRFNDIENLETKFSKAKFIEIKYGSLGESE
;
A
#
# COMPACT_ATOMS: atom_id res chain seq x y z
N MET A 1 -2.07 -5.32 -18.28
CA MET A 1 -2.53 -4.56 -17.09
C MET A 1 -1.75 -5.01 -15.86
N ILE A 2 -1.54 -4.11 -14.90
CA ILE A 2 -0.80 -4.46 -13.67
C ILE A 2 -1.50 -5.54 -12.87
N ILE A 3 -2.85 -5.56 -12.85
CA ILE A 3 -3.62 -6.56 -12.12
C ILE A 3 -3.38 -8.00 -12.63
N GLU A 4 -3.04 -8.18 -13.91
CA GLU A 4 -2.68 -9.50 -14.44
C GLU A 4 -1.40 -10.07 -13.81
N LYS A 5 -0.48 -9.18 -13.34
CA LYS A 5 0.70 -9.61 -12.58
C LYS A 5 0.29 -10.27 -11.27
N PHE A 6 -0.70 -9.68 -10.58
CA PHE A 6 -1.25 -10.23 -9.34
C PHE A 6 -1.92 -11.59 -9.58
N LYS A 7 -2.77 -11.71 -10.61
CA LYS A 7 -3.40 -12.98 -10.97
C LYS A 7 -2.38 -14.09 -11.27
N ASN A 8 -1.32 -13.75 -11.99
CA ASN A 8 -0.27 -14.72 -12.31
C ASN A 8 0.46 -15.22 -11.04
N ILE A 9 0.66 -14.34 -10.05
CA ILE A 9 1.27 -14.75 -8.77
C ILE A 9 0.34 -15.70 -8.02
N ILE A 10 -0.95 -15.38 -7.94
CA ILE A 10 -1.95 -16.22 -7.27
C ILE A 10 -2.01 -17.60 -7.94
N LYS A 11 -2.05 -17.63 -9.27
CA LYS A 11 -2.08 -18.89 -10.01
C LYS A 11 -0.86 -19.79 -9.77
N ASN A 12 0.33 -19.18 -9.63
CA ASN A 12 1.58 -19.93 -9.54
C ASN A 12 2.05 -20.16 -8.10
N HIS A 13 1.65 -19.30 -7.17
CA HIS A 13 2.13 -19.29 -5.79
C HIS A 13 1.04 -18.87 -4.79
N PRO A 14 -0.13 -19.56 -4.74
CA PRO A 14 -1.26 -19.18 -3.91
C PRO A 14 -0.90 -19.15 -2.42
N ASP A 15 -0.16 -20.15 -1.95
CA ASP A 15 0.21 -20.34 -0.53
C ASP A 15 1.37 -19.46 -0.07
N LYS A 16 2.05 -18.76 -1.00
CA LYS A 16 3.15 -17.88 -0.64
C LYS A 16 2.64 -16.73 0.21
N THR A 17 3.35 -16.41 1.29
CA THR A 17 3.07 -15.22 2.10
C THR A 17 3.06 -13.98 1.22
N ALA A 18 1.99 -13.19 1.31
CA ALA A 18 1.84 -11.92 0.62
C ALA A 18 2.05 -10.75 1.58
N ILE A 19 1.30 -10.73 2.67
CA ILE A 19 1.22 -9.60 3.59
C ILE A 19 1.29 -10.08 5.04
N LEU A 20 2.06 -9.32 5.84
CA LEU A 20 2.09 -9.41 7.29
C LEU A 20 1.70 -8.05 7.87
N PHE A 21 0.85 -8.03 8.88
CA PHE A 21 0.48 -6.80 9.57
C PHE A 21 0.08 -7.08 11.01
N LYS A 22 0.04 -6.02 11.84
CA LYS A 22 -0.40 -6.14 13.23
C LYS A 22 -1.83 -5.65 13.37
N GLU A 23 -2.68 -6.48 13.96
CA GLU A 23 -4.04 -6.12 14.34
C GLU A 23 -4.32 -6.51 15.78
N LYS A 24 -4.84 -5.57 16.59
CA LYS A 24 -5.17 -5.79 18.02
C LYS A 24 -4.07 -6.52 18.81
N GLY A 25 -2.82 -6.16 18.53
CA GLY A 25 -1.65 -6.74 19.21
C GLY A 25 -1.14 -8.07 18.66
N ARG A 26 -1.84 -8.69 17.72
CA ARG A 26 -1.46 -9.96 17.09
C ARG A 26 -0.85 -9.74 15.71
N MET A 27 0.10 -10.60 15.34
CA MET A 27 0.57 -10.71 13.97
C MET A 27 -0.47 -11.47 13.14
N ILE A 28 -0.86 -10.87 12.04
CA ILE A 28 -1.69 -11.51 11.01
C ILE A 28 -0.80 -11.75 9.80
N VAL A 29 -0.87 -12.94 9.26
CA VAL A 29 -0.19 -13.33 8.02
C VAL A 29 -1.26 -13.70 7.02
N LYS A 30 -1.12 -13.18 5.81
CA LYS A 30 -1.98 -13.49 4.66
C LYS A 30 -1.14 -14.01 3.51
N ASN A 31 -1.53 -15.14 2.94
CA ASN A 31 -0.97 -15.62 1.67
C ASN A 31 -1.64 -14.90 0.47
N PHE A 32 -1.16 -15.19 -0.75
CA PHE A 32 -1.70 -14.55 -1.96
C PHE A 32 -3.14 -14.95 -2.26
N GLU A 33 -3.52 -16.19 -1.99
CA GLU A 33 -4.89 -16.67 -2.15
C GLU A 33 -5.86 -15.97 -1.17
N GLU A 34 -5.49 -15.87 0.11
CA GLU A 34 -6.29 -15.15 1.10
C GLU A 34 -6.42 -13.65 0.77
N LEU A 35 -5.32 -13.02 0.30
CA LEU A 35 -5.35 -11.63 -0.14
C LEU A 35 -6.32 -11.43 -1.32
N TYR A 36 -6.35 -12.39 -2.25
CA TYR A 36 -7.26 -12.37 -3.39
C TYR A 36 -8.73 -12.45 -2.96
N TYR A 37 -9.06 -13.41 -2.09
CA TYR A 37 -10.42 -13.53 -1.57
C TYR A 37 -10.83 -12.32 -0.70
N ASP A 38 -9.93 -11.79 0.09
CA ASP A 38 -10.20 -10.58 0.87
C ASP A 38 -10.41 -9.35 -0.04
N MET A 39 -9.77 -9.28 -1.21
CA MET A 39 -10.06 -8.27 -2.24
C MET A 39 -11.51 -8.40 -2.74
N PHE A 40 -12.01 -9.60 -3.03
CA PHE A 40 -13.42 -9.78 -3.45
C PHE A 40 -14.39 -9.44 -2.35
N ARG A 41 -14.09 -9.77 -1.11
CA ARG A 41 -14.88 -9.31 0.03
C ARG A 41 -14.94 -7.78 0.11
N MET A 42 -13.83 -7.10 -0.15
CA MET A 42 -13.83 -5.64 -0.20
C MET A 42 -14.69 -5.12 -1.34
N ILE A 43 -14.60 -5.71 -2.54
CA ILE A 43 -15.42 -5.32 -3.70
C ILE A 43 -16.91 -5.50 -3.35
N SER A 44 -17.33 -6.70 -2.96
CA SER A 44 -18.71 -7.01 -2.59
C SER A 44 -19.21 -6.06 -1.50
N TYR A 45 -18.39 -5.83 -0.48
CA TYR A 45 -18.75 -4.94 0.63
C TYR A 45 -19.00 -3.49 0.19
N VAL A 46 -18.11 -2.91 -0.64
CA VAL A 46 -18.28 -1.52 -1.10
C VAL A 46 -19.41 -1.39 -2.12
N GLU A 47 -19.60 -2.37 -3.00
CA GLU A 47 -20.70 -2.41 -3.96
C GLU A 47 -22.07 -2.54 -3.26
N ASN A 48 -22.16 -3.35 -2.21
CA ASN A 48 -23.35 -3.43 -1.35
C ASN A 48 -23.67 -2.10 -0.61
N LYS A 49 -22.71 -1.17 -0.55
CA LYS A 49 -22.92 0.20 -0.05
C LYS A 49 -23.26 1.20 -1.15
N GLY A 50 -23.36 0.74 -2.40
CA GLY A 50 -23.73 1.52 -3.57
C GLY A 50 -22.55 2.10 -4.35
N VAL A 51 -21.32 1.60 -4.13
CA VAL A 51 -20.19 1.95 -5.00
C VAL A 51 -20.29 1.15 -6.28
N GLU A 52 -20.23 1.81 -7.42
CA GLU A 52 -20.27 1.21 -8.75
C GLU A 52 -18.96 1.46 -9.51
N PRO A 53 -18.61 0.65 -10.52
CA PRO A 53 -17.46 0.93 -11.39
C PRO A 53 -17.47 2.36 -11.94
N GLY A 54 -16.32 3.03 -11.86
CA GLY A 54 -16.19 4.44 -12.27
C GLY A 54 -16.53 5.46 -11.18
N PHE A 55 -17.02 5.03 -10.02
CA PHE A 55 -17.23 5.95 -8.89
C PHE A 55 -15.93 6.46 -8.30
N LYS A 56 -16.02 7.65 -7.71
CA LYS A 56 -14.89 8.36 -7.10
C LYS A 56 -14.93 8.19 -5.60
N MET A 57 -13.91 7.55 -5.07
CA MET A 57 -13.76 7.30 -3.64
C MET A 57 -12.64 8.16 -3.06
N ILE A 58 -12.79 8.55 -1.82
CA ILE A 58 -11.74 9.21 -1.04
C ILE A 58 -11.28 8.27 0.05
N THR A 59 -9.98 8.16 0.24
CA THR A 59 -9.38 7.45 1.38
C THR A 59 -8.19 8.21 1.95
N LYS A 60 -7.79 7.90 3.18
CA LYS A 60 -6.54 8.43 3.75
C LYS A 60 -5.35 7.74 3.12
N TYR A 61 -4.27 8.51 2.90
CA TYR A 61 -2.96 7.95 2.53
C TYR A 61 -2.35 7.27 3.76
N ASP A 62 -2.76 6.04 4.02
CA ASP A 62 -2.37 5.28 5.20
C ASP A 62 -1.97 3.85 4.79
N ASN A 63 -0.78 3.43 5.25
CA ASN A 63 -0.26 2.09 4.93
C ASN A 63 -0.86 1.06 5.88
N ASN A 64 -2.03 0.55 5.54
CA ASN A 64 -2.72 -0.52 6.27
C ASN A 64 -3.39 -1.51 5.33
N TYR A 65 -3.74 -2.68 5.89
CA TYR A 65 -4.31 -3.77 5.10
C TYR A 65 -5.64 -3.41 4.42
N GLY A 66 -6.53 -2.70 5.11
CA GLY A 66 -7.81 -2.28 4.53
C GLY A 66 -7.64 -1.33 3.35
N THR A 67 -6.70 -0.37 3.42
CA THR A 67 -6.37 0.51 2.29
C THR A 67 -5.76 -0.29 1.14
N LEU A 68 -4.89 -1.27 1.39
CA LEU A 68 -4.36 -2.15 0.35
C LEU A 68 -5.48 -2.90 -0.39
N LEU A 69 -6.43 -3.48 0.36
CA LEU A 69 -7.58 -4.18 -0.24
C LEU A 69 -8.44 -3.23 -1.09
N LEU A 70 -8.67 -2.00 -0.62
CA LEU A 70 -9.39 -0.99 -1.38
C LEU A 70 -8.69 -0.63 -2.69
N LEU A 71 -7.35 -0.53 -2.69
CA LEU A 71 -6.58 -0.26 -3.91
C LEU A 71 -6.63 -1.44 -4.88
N LEU A 72 -6.49 -2.67 -4.39
CA LEU A 72 -6.63 -3.87 -5.22
C LEU A 72 -8.05 -3.96 -5.82
N ALA A 73 -9.08 -3.69 -5.01
CA ALA A 73 -10.47 -3.62 -5.47
C ALA A 73 -10.66 -2.54 -6.54
N ALA A 74 -10.06 -1.36 -6.34
CA ALA A 74 -10.14 -0.26 -7.30
C ALA A 74 -9.47 -0.60 -8.64
N LEU A 75 -8.33 -1.28 -8.61
CA LEU A 75 -7.66 -1.78 -9.82
C LEU A 75 -8.49 -2.83 -10.54
N TYR A 76 -9.18 -3.69 -9.78
CA TYR A 76 -9.98 -4.78 -10.35
C TYR A 76 -11.30 -4.29 -10.96
N ARG A 77 -11.95 -3.29 -10.33
CA ARG A 77 -13.28 -2.77 -10.70
C ARG A 77 -13.25 -1.40 -11.38
N ASN A 78 -12.06 -0.83 -11.60
CA ASN A 78 -11.87 0.49 -12.22
C ASN A 78 -12.50 1.65 -11.42
N TYR A 79 -12.34 1.65 -10.09
CA TYR A 79 -12.72 2.81 -9.28
C TYR A 79 -11.64 3.90 -9.36
N GLU A 80 -12.05 5.17 -9.25
CA GLU A 80 -11.12 6.27 -9.01
C GLU A 80 -10.94 6.47 -7.50
N VAL A 81 -9.69 6.57 -7.05
CA VAL A 81 -9.36 6.77 -5.64
C VAL A 81 -8.56 8.04 -5.46
N PHE A 82 -9.05 8.94 -4.63
CA PHE A 82 -8.35 10.15 -4.20
C PHE A 82 -7.81 9.94 -2.78
N PHE A 83 -6.53 10.23 -2.60
CA PHE A 83 -5.90 10.13 -1.29
C PHE A 83 -5.96 11.45 -0.54
N LEU A 84 -6.50 11.43 0.68
CA LEU A 84 -6.34 12.53 1.61
C LEU A 84 -4.94 12.48 2.22
N THR A 85 -4.15 13.48 1.94
CA THR A 85 -2.87 13.75 2.59
C THR A 85 -3.04 14.84 3.67
N LYS A 86 -2.00 15.06 4.48
CA LYS A 86 -2.05 16.11 5.54
C LYS A 86 -2.26 17.52 4.99
N ASP A 87 -1.89 17.73 3.73
CA ASP A 87 -1.93 19.05 3.08
C ASP A 87 -3.27 19.33 2.36
N TYR A 88 -4.20 18.37 2.38
CA TYR A 88 -5.48 18.49 1.68
C TYR A 88 -6.65 18.28 2.63
N THR A 89 -7.53 19.29 2.69
CA THR A 89 -8.80 19.22 3.43
C THR A 89 -9.95 18.80 2.52
N LEU A 90 -10.97 18.19 3.08
CA LEU A 90 -12.16 17.76 2.35
C LEU A 90 -12.96 18.91 1.69
N GLU A 91 -12.78 20.15 2.13
CA GLU A 91 -13.42 21.32 1.52
C GLU A 91 -13.03 21.49 0.05
N ASN A 92 -11.86 20.97 -0.35
CA ASN A 92 -11.37 21.00 -1.73
C ASN A 92 -11.87 19.84 -2.58
N VAL A 93 -12.68 18.92 -2.02
CA VAL A 93 -13.00 17.63 -2.65
C VAL A 93 -14.51 17.47 -2.88
N GLN A 94 -15.14 18.46 -3.52
CA GLN A 94 -16.61 18.48 -3.81
C GLN A 94 -17.08 17.46 -4.87
N LYS A 95 -16.20 16.59 -5.39
CA LYS A 95 -16.48 15.75 -6.57
C LYS A 95 -16.52 14.24 -6.30
N TYR A 96 -16.54 13.82 -5.03
CA TYR A 96 -16.42 12.41 -4.68
C TYR A 96 -17.69 11.90 -4.01
N ASP A 97 -18.01 10.63 -4.33
CA ASP A 97 -19.28 10.03 -3.92
C ASP A 97 -19.18 9.35 -2.55
N PHE A 98 -18.00 8.77 -2.22
CA PHE A 98 -17.79 7.96 -1.03
C PHE A 98 -16.48 8.26 -0.34
N PHE A 99 -16.52 8.28 1.01
CA PHE A 99 -15.33 8.21 1.85
C PHE A 99 -15.13 6.79 2.37
N CYS A 100 -14.01 6.17 2.05
CA CYS A 100 -13.64 4.84 2.49
C CYS A 100 -12.48 4.93 3.51
N GLY A 101 -12.71 4.60 4.78
CA GLY A 101 -11.71 4.76 5.81
C GLY A 101 -11.88 3.82 7.00
N ASN A 102 -10.85 3.74 7.87
CA ASN A 102 -10.83 2.88 9.05
C ASN A 102 -11.63 3.42 10.25
N GLY A 103 -12.66 4.21 10.04
CA GLY A 103 -13.49 4.78 11.10
C GLY A 103 -14.25 6.01 10.60
N PHE A 104 -15.10 6.56 11.46
CA PHE A 104 -15.77 7.82 11.19
C PHE A 104 -14.74 8.95 11.10
N ILE A 105 -14.96 9.89 10.20
CA ILE A 105 -14.18 11.12 10.16
C ILE A 105 -14.72 12.02 11.27
N GLU A 106 -14.19 11.88 12.47
CA GLU A 106 -14.56 12.78 13.60
C GLU A 106 -14.17 14.23 13.36
N SER A 107 -13.24 14.49 12.44
CA SER A 107 -12.73 15.85 12.16
C SER A 107 -13.44 16.57 11.03
N LEU A 108 -14.43 15.95 10.36
CA LEU A 108 -15.24 16.65 9.38
C LEU A 108 -16.38 17.38 10.11
N SER A 109 -16.14 18.63 10.45
CA SER A 109 -17.21 19.56 10.76
C SER A 109 -18.24 19.52 9.61
N LYS A 110 -19.33 18.75 9.83
CA LYS A 110 -20.51 18.58 8.98
C LYS A 110 -20.27 18.82 7.48
N PRO A 111 -19.97 17.79 6.68
CA PRO A 111 -19.98 17.98 5.24
C PRO A 111 -21.38 18.42 4.85
N LYS A 112 -21.49 19.55 4.21
CA LYS A 112 -22.75 20.03 3.61
C LYS A 112 -23.17 19.18 2.40
N SER A 113 -22.41 18.16 2.04
CA SER A 113 -22.65 17.25 0.90
C SER A 113 -22.73 15.81 1.37
N CYS A 114 -23.62 15.05 0.76
CA CYS A 114 -24.00 13.68 1.07
C CYS A 114 -22.90 12.63 0.77
N ILE A 115 -21.66 12.85 1.20
CA ILE A 115 -20.60 11.83 1.08
C ILE A 115 -20.93 10.68 2.02
N LYS A 116 -21.24 9.51 1.49
CA LYS A 116 -21.47 8.32 2.29
C LYS A 116 -20.13 7.81 2.84
N SER A 117 -20.07 7.55 4.14
CA SER A 117 -18.89 6.97 4.79
C SER A 117 -18.97 5.45 4.81
N ILE A 118 -17.90 4.80 4.35
CA ILE A 118 -17.75 3.34 4.35
C ILE A 118 -16.57 2.97 5.26
N ASN A 119 -16.83 2.16 6.30
CA ASN A 119 -15.77 1.64 7.14
C ASN A 119 -15.13 0.41 6.49
N ILE A 120 -13.95 0.58 5.89
CA ILE A 120 -13.25 -0.48 5.17
C ILE A 120 -12.77 -1.64 6.04
N LYS A 121 -12.75 -1.52 7.37
CA LYS A 121 -12.50 -2.66 8.27
C LYS A 121 -13.60 -3.72 8.21
N ASN A 122 -14.78 -3.33 7.77
CA ASN A 122 -15.93 -4.22 7.67
C ASN A 122 -15.96 -5.04 6.37
N TYR A 123 -14.88 -5.05 5.59
CA TYR A 123 -14.78 -5.85 4.37
C TYR A 123 -15.06 -7.35 4.59
N ILE A 124 -14.83 -7.84 5.80
CA ILE A 124 -15.09 -9.24 6.19
C ILE A 124 -16.56 -9.66 6.04
N TYR A 125 -17.49 -8.70 5.98
CA TYR A 125 -18.92 -8.93 5.76
C TYR A 125 -19.29 -9.00 4.26
N GLY A 126 -18.35 -8.82 3.36
CA GLY A 126 -18.55 -9.02 1.93
C GLY A 126 -18.39 -10.49 1.53
N ASP A 127 -18.98 -10.85 0.38
CA ASP A 127 -18.90 -12.18 -0.19
C ASP A 127 -17.53 -12.43 -0.81
N LYS A 128 -17.11 -13.70 -0.83
CA LYS A 128 -15.84 -14.13 -1.42
C LYS A 128 -15.94 -14.48 -2.91
N GLU A 129 -17.15 -14.47 -3.46
CA GLU A 129 -17.37 -14.88 -4.84
C GLU A 129 -16.63 -13.96 -5.81
N GLU A 130 -16.04 -14.58 -6.84
CA GLU A 130 -15.39 -13.83 -7.90
C GLU A 130 -16.42 -13.00 -8.67
N ILE A 131 -16.23 -11.70 -8.61
CA ILE A 131 -17.00 -10.75 -9.39
C ILE A 131 -16.21 -10.48 -10.68
N GLY A 132 -16.91 -10.38 -11.81
CA GLY A 132 -16.28 -10.07 -13.09
C GLY A 132 -15.48 -8.78 -13.07
N PHE A 133 -14.50 -8.67 -13.97
CA PHE A 133 -13.78 -7.42 -14.17
C PHE A 133 -14.73 -6.26 -14.38
N GLY A 134 -14.41 -5.11 -13.84
CA GLY A 134 -15.05 -3.85 -14.23
C GLY A 134 -14.86 -3.63 -15.75
N ASN A 135 -15.84 -3.01 -16.39
CA ASN A 135 -15.72 -2.58 -17.78
C ASN A 135 -14.36 -1.87 -17.97
N GLU A 136 -13.83 -1.86 -19.20
CA GLU A 136 -12.55 -1.24 -19.57
C GLU A 136 -12.50 0.26 -19.22
N GLY A 137 -12.64 0.59 -17.93
CA GLY A 137 -12.47 1.91 -17.36
C GLY A 137 -11.02 2.12 -16.95
N ILE A 138 -10.59 3.36 -16.93
CA ILE A 138 -9.25 3.72 -16.45
C ILE A 138 -9.40 3.95 -14.95
N PHE A 139 -8.88 3.04 -14.12
CA PHE A 139 -8.69 3.36 -12.71
C PHE A 139 -7.71 4.53 -12.57
N LYS A 140 -7.84 5.30 -11.52
CA LYS A 140 -7.04 6.49 -11.28
C LYS A 140 -6.82 6.68 -9.78
N PHE A 141 -5.55 6.75 -9.38
CA PHE A 141 -5.18 7.16 -8.04
C PHE A 141 -4.62 8.57 -8.07
N GLU A 142 -5.24 9.47 -7.33
CA GLU A 142 -4.83 10.86 -7.20
C GLU A 142 -4.20 11.08 -5.82
N ILE A 143 -2.91 11.42 -5.81
CA ILE A 143 -2.12 11.67 -4.59
C ILE A 143 -1.73 13.14 -4.57
N PRO A 144 -2.39 13.98 -3.75
CA PRO A 144 -2.03 15.38 -3.66
C PRO A 144 -0.74 15.60 -2.88
N SER A 145 0.07 16.53 -3.36
CA SER A 145 1.19 17.15 -2.63
C SER A 145 0.98 18.66 -2.57
N LYS A 146 1.88 19.40 -1.88
CA LYS A 146 1.75 20.85 -1.66
C LYS A 146 1.38 21.67 -2.91
N ASN A 147 1.91 21.30 -4.08
CA ASN A 147 1.75 22.07 -5.31
C ASN A 147 1.21 21.27 -6.50
N ASN A 148 1.07 19.95 -6.37
CA ASN A 148 0.73 19.05 -7.48
C ASN A 148 -0.20 17.93 -7.04
N ILE A 149 -0.90 17.36 -8.01
CA ILE A 149 -1.62 16.09 -7.85
C ILE A 149 -0.91 15.06 -8.72
N TYR A 150 -0.34 14.05 -8.10
CA TYR A 150 0.21 12.91 -8.82
C TYR A 150 -0.90 11.95 -9.19
N ILE A 151 -0.90 11.55 -10.46
CA ILE A 151 -1.91 10.63 -10.99
C ILE A 151 -1.23 9.32 -11.34
N LEU A 152 -1.68 8.24 -10.72
CA LEU A 152 -1.24 6.88 -11.00
C LEU A 152 -2.33 6.13 -11.75
N LYS A 153 -2.01 5.70 -12.95
CA LYS A 153 -2.80 4.80 -13.80
C LYS A 153 -2.01 3.51 -14.05
N ASP A 154 -2.56 2.62 -14.83
CA ASP A 154 -1.91 1.34 -15.18
C ASP A 154 -0.48 1.52 -15.71
N LYS A 155 -0.26 2.54 -16.55
CA LYS A 155 1.05 2.85 -17.13
C LYS A 155 2.10 3.19 -16.07
N GLU A 156 1.76 4.06 -15.12
CA GLU A 156 2.66 4.49 -14.05
C GLU A 156 2.92 3.34 -13.07
N LEU A 157 1.90 2.56 -12.72
CA LEU A 157 2.08 1.39 -11.85
C LEU A 157 2.92 0.29 -12.53
N ASN A 158 2.74 0.05 -13.83
CA ASN A 158 3.60 -0.86 -14.59
C ASN A 158 5.04 -0.36 -14.66
N PHE A 159 5.25 0.95 -14.80
CA PHE A 159 6.58 1.56 -14.78
C PHE A 159 7.26 1.31 -13.41
N TYR A 160 6.57 1.56 -12.30
CA TYR A 160 7.09 1.30 -10.95
C TYR A 160 7.36 -0.18 -10.68
N TYR A 161 6.47 -1.05 -11.15
CA TYR A 161 6.68 -2.49 -11.12
C TYR A 161 7.98 -2.88 -11.84
N ASN A 162 8.23 -2.37 -13.04
CA ASN A 162 9.42 -2.67 -13.83
C ASN A 162 10.70 -2.17 -13.15
N ILE A 163 10.67 -0.94 -12.60
CA ILE A 163 11.78 -0.40 -11.79
C ILE A 163 12.06 -1.33 -10.61
N MET A 164 11.03 -1.71 -9.87
CA MET A 164 11.22 -2.59 -8.71
C MET A 164 11.77 -3.95 -9.13
N LYS A 165 11.25 -4.57 -10.19
CA LYS A 165 11.76 -5.84 -10.73
C LYS A 165 13.23 -5.76 -11.13
N THR A 166 13.66 -4.69 -11.79
CA THR A 166 15.07 -4.46 -12.16
C THR A 166 15.95 -4.33 -10.92
N ASN A 167 15.46 -3.62 -9.90
CA ASN A 167 16.24 -3.43 -8.68
C ASN A 167 16.28 -4.69 -7.79
N LEU A 168 15.24 -5.53 -7.85
CA LEU A 168 15.24 -6.83 -7.16
C LEU A 168 16.38 -7.75 -7.63
N SER A 169 16.74 -7.70 -8.92
CA SER A 169 17.88 -8.48 -9.44
C SER A 169 19.23 -8.04 -8.87
N ARG A 170 19.29 -6.83 -8.32
CA ARG A 170 20.47 -6.25 -7.66
C ARG A 170 20.47 -6.46 -6.15
N ALA A 171 19.34 -6.79 -5.57
CA ALA A 171 19.20 -7.00 -4.12
C ALA A 171 19.80 -8.35 -3.70
N ASN A 172 20.10 -8.47 -2.41
CA ASN A 172 20.29 -9.76 -1.79
C ASN A 172 18.93 -10.50 -1.77
N GLN A 173 18.95 -11.80 -1.48
CA GLN A 173 17.72 -12.57 -1.38
C GLN A 173 16.74 -11.90 -0.41
N ILE A 174 15.55 -11.56 -0.91
CA ILE A 174 14.49 -10.93 -0.13
C ILE A 174 13.52 -12.01 0.33
N GLU A 175 13.46 -12.20 1.64
CA GLU A 175 12.49 -13.10 2.28
C GLU A 175 11.21 -12.36 2.65
N CYS A 176 11.36 -11.21 3.29
CA CYS A 176 10.27 -10.31 3.63
C CYS A 176 10.76 -8.86 3.68
N MET A 177 9.98 -7.95 3.13
CA MET A 177 10.26 -6.51 3.13
C MET A 177 9.35 -5.78 4.11
N ILE A 178 9.92 -4.99 5.02
CA ILE A 178 9.13 -4.05 5.83
C ILE A 178 8.91 -2.76 5.05
N CYS A 179 7.66 -2.26 5.03
CA CYS A 179 7.26 -1.11 4.24
C CYS A 179 6.31 -0.18 5.02
N ASP A 180 6.52 1.15 4.90
CA ASP A 180 5.66 2.19 5.48
C ASP A 180 4.92 3.04 4.43
N ASP A 181 5.00 2.67 3.16
CA ASP A 181 4.36 3.34 2.02
C ASP A 181 3.34 2.43 1.33
N ILE A 182 2.11 2.90 1.17
CA ILE A 182 1.00 2.08 0.64
C ILE A 182 1.17 1.78 -0.85
N ILE A 183 1.69 2.71 -1.65
CA ILE A 183 1.93 2.47 -3.07
C ILE A 183 3.08 1.49 -3.26
N GLN A 184 4.14 1.60 -2.48
CA GLN A 184 5.22 0.61 -2.50
C GLN A 184 4.72 -0.76 -2.03
N THR A 185 3.88 -0.83 -1.01
CA THR A 185 3.25 -2.08 -0.58
C THR A 185 2.48 -2.73 -1.73
N LEU A 186 1.70 -1.94 -2.47
CA LEU A 186 0.96 -2.42 -3.65
C LEU A 186 1.92 -2.95 -4.74
N ILE A 187 3.00 -2.23 -5.03
CA ILE A 187 4.03 -2.66 -6.00
C ILE A 187 4.70 -3.97 -5.54
N ASN A 188 5.01 -4.10 -4.26
CA ASN A 188 5.60 -5.32 -3.70
C ASN A 188 4.69 -6.53 -3.90
N VAL A 189 3.36 -6.37 -3.70
CA VAL A 189 2.36 -7.42 -3.98
C VAL A 189 2.45 -7.86 -5.45
N PHE A 190 2.52 -6.93 -6.39
CA PHE A 190 2.67 -7.24 -7.82
C PHE A 190 4.02 -7.87 -8.19
N CYS A 191 5.03 -7.63 -7.38
CA CYS A 191 6.34 -8.28 -7.51
C CYS A 191 6.43 -9.66 -6.84
N GLY A 192 5.41 -10.06 -6.11
CA GLY A 192 5.41 -11.32 -5.33
C GLY A 192 6.32 -11.26 -4.11
N ILE A 193 6.53 -10.09 -3.51
CA ILE A 193 7.38 -9.87 -2.35
C ILE A 193 6.54 -9.93 -1.07
N PRO A 194 6.81 -10.86 -0.14
CA PRO A 194 6.21 -10.83 1.18
C PRO A 194 6.48 -9.47 1.85
N THR A 195 5.43 -8.77 2.27
CA THR A 195 5.57 -7.42 2.79
C THR A 195 4.95 -7.28 4.17
N PHE A 196 5.76 -6.83 5.12
CA PHE A 196 5.31 -6.46 6.44
C PHE A 196 4.88 -4.97 6.43
N ILE A 197 3.58 -4.76 6.53
CA ILE A 197 2.98 -3.42 6.54
C ILE A 197 3.12 -2.80 7.92
N ILE A 198 3.72 -1.63 7.99
CA ILE A 198 3.71 -0.80 9.20
C ILE A 198 3.03 0.54 8.92
N ASN A 199 2.22 0.98 9.86
CA ASN A 199 1.79 2.37 9.97
C ASN A 199 2.73 3.13 10.92
N ASN A 200 2.55 4.43 11.02
CA ASN A 200 3.38 5.30 11.87
C ASN A 200 3.42 4.88 13.36
N ASN A 201 2.43 4.12 13.84
CA ASN A 201 2.34 3.65 15.22
C ASN A 201 2.90 2.22 15.40
N GLY A 202 3.18 1.52 14.31
CA GLY A 202 3.58 0.12 14.31
C GLY A 202 5.07 -0.17 14.34
N LEU A 203 5.93 0.85 14.31
CA LEU A 203 7.38 0.67 14.15
C LEU A 203 8.03 -0.17 15.26
N SER A 204 7.61 0.01 16.51
CA SER A 204 8.17 -0.76 17.64
C SER A 204 7.98 -2.27 17.49
N PHE A 205 6.84 -2.67 16.93
CA PHE A 205 6.58 -4.08 16.65
C PHE A 205 7.32 -4.56 15.41
N GLY A 206 7.36 -3.77 14.35
CA GLY A 206 8.15 -4.07 13.15
C GLY A 206 9.63 -4.22 13.47
N TYR A 207 10.13 -3.39 14.38
CA TYR A 207 11.50 -3.47 14.88
C TYR A 207 11.81 -4.84 15.52
N LYS A 208 10.93 -5.36 16.39
CA LYS A 208 11.10 -6.69 16.96
C LYS A 208 11.10 -7.78 15.89
N THR A 209 10.22 -7.71 14.92
CA THR A 209 10.13 -8.65 13.80
C THR A 209 11.41 -8.64 12.96
N ILE A 210 12.01 -7.46 12.75
CA ILE A 210 13.29 -7.32 12.06
C ILE A 210 14.41 -8.06 12.83
N ILE A 211 14.45 -7.89 14.15
CA ILE A 211 15.42 -8.57 15.01
C ILE A 211 15.23 -10.09 14.98
N ASP A 212 13.99 -10.54 14.98
CA ASP A 212 13.64 -11.97 14.97
C ASP A 212 13.96 -12.65 13.62
N GLY A 213 14.54 -11.90 12.63
CA GLY A 213 15.00 -12.44 11.35
C GLY A 213 13.90 -12.73 10.32
N VAL A 214 12.67 -12.35 10.59
CA VAL A 214 11.55 -12.52 9.64
C VAL A 214 11.64 -11.52 8.49
N VAL A 215 12.18 -10.32 8.77
CA VAL A 215 12.33 -9.23 7.79
C VAL A 215 13.82 -9.00 7.55
N ASN A 216 14.23 -9.12 6.31
CA ASN A 216 15.64 -8.93 5.91
C ASN A 216 15.85 -7.76 4.94
N SER A 217 14.80 -7.09 4.53
CA SER A 217 14.88 -5.91 3.67
C SER A 217 13.86 -4.86 4.07
N CYS A 218 14.09 -3.61 3.68
CA CYS A 218 13.18 -2.52 4.04
C CYS A 218 13.01 -1.49 2.92
N PHE A 219 11.82 -0.91 2.88
CA PHE A 219 11.49 0.31 2.17
C PHE A 219 10.76 1.22 3.16
N LEU A 220 11.49 2.14 3.76
CA LEU A 220 11.01 3.00 4.84
C LEU A 220 11.35 4.46 4.58
N SER A 221 10.53 5.36 5.10
CA SER A 221 10.90 6.76 5.20
C SER A 221 12.17 6.93 6.04
N LYS A 222 12.98 7.95 5.74
CA LYS A 222 14.21 8.26 6.47
C LYS A 222 13.97 8.29 7.98
N LYS A 223 12.89 8.95 8.42
CA LYS A 223 12.47 9.03 9.82
C LYS A 223 12.28 7.67 10.49
N ASN A 224 11.67 6.72 9.79
CA ASN A 224 11.42 5.38 10.32
C ASN A 224 12.70 4.53 10.29
N LEU A 225 13.50 4.64 9.23
CA LEU A 225 14.76 3.93 9.12
C LEU A 225 15.76 4.33 10.23
N MET A 226 15.81 5.62 10.58
CA MET A 226 16.65 6.12 11.68
C MET A 226 16.29 5.54 13.06
N LYS A 227 15.07 5.06 13.26
CA LYS A 227 14.65 4.44 14.54
C LYS A 227 15.04 2.99 14.69
N ILE A 228 15.49 2.33 13.63
CA ILE A 228 15.94 0.92 13.69
C ILE A 228 17.31 0.85 14.37
N ASP A 229 17.50 -0.11 15.26
CA ASP A 229 18.81 -0.41 15.88
C ASP A 229 19.59 -1.37 14.95
N ASP A 230 20.60 -0.85 14.29
CA ASP A 230 21.44 -1.56 13.33
C ASP A 230 22.21 -2.75 13.92
N LYS A 231 22.50 -2.72 15.22
CA LYS A 231 23.22 -3.81 15.90
C LYS A 231 22.40 -5.08 16.06
N LYS A 232 21.07 -4.95 16.01
CA LYS A 232 20.12 -6.05 16.23
C LYS A 232 19.34 -6.42 14.98
N ALA A 233 19.22 -5.49 14.02
CA ALA A 233 18.46 -5.70 12.80
C ALA A 233 19.26 -6.52 11.77
N LEU A 234 18.64 -7.53 11.17
CA LEU A 234 19.21 -8.35 10.12
C LEU A 234 18.93 -7.80 8.72
N ILE A 235 18.87 -6.48 8.58
CA ILE A 235 18.62 -5.82 7.30
C ILE A 235 19.82 -6.00 6.38
N ASN A 236 19.63 -6.67 5.26
CA ASN A 236 20.66 -6.89 4.24
C ASN A 236 20.46 -6.02 2.98
N THR A 237 19.27 -5.44 2.81
CA THR A 237 18.94 -4.56 1.67
C THR A 237 18.03 -3.43 2.12
N VAL A 238 18.41 -2.20 1.78
CA VAL A 238 17.63 -0.98 2.02
C VAL A 238 17.25 -0.39 0.67
N PHE A 239 15.95 -0.33 0.38
CA PHE A 239 15.42 0.44 -0.73
C PHE A 239 15.02 1.83 -0.24
N TYR A 240 15.35 2.87 -1.00
CA TYR A 240 15.11 4.26 -0.57
C TYR A 240 14.75 5.18 -1.74
N ARG A 241 14.12 6.33 -1.42
CA ARG A 241 13.72 7.39 -2.38
C ARG A 241 14.11 8.79 -1.94
N PHE A 242 14.97 8.94 -0.97
CA PHE A 242 15.35 10.23 -0.39
C PHE A 242 16.84 10.51 -0.60
N ASN A 243 17.21 11.77 -0.56
CA ASN A 243 18.60 12.20 -0.62
C ASN A 243 19.28 12.07 0.75
N ASP A 244 20.62 12.18 0.79
CA ASP A 244 21.44 12.15 2.01
C ASP A 244 21.34 10.83 2.78
N ILE A 245 21.99 9.80 2.23
CA ILE A 245 22.04 8.44 2.80
C ILE A 245 23.31 8.14 3.59
N GLU A 246 24.33 9.01 3.57
CA GLU A 246 25.67 8.76 4.14
C GLU A 246 25.60 8.27 5.60
N ASN A 247 24.81 8.91 6.44
CA ASN A 247 24.61 8.49 7.82
C ASN A 247 23.94 7.12 7.95
N LEU A 248 23.09 6.75 6.98
CA LEU A 248 22.40 5.47 6.95
C LEU A 248 23.31 4.35 6.45
N GLU A 249 24.15 4.61 5.46
CA GLU A 249 25.18 3.67 4.98
C GLU A 249 26.15 3.33 6.08
N THR A 250 26.56 4.33 6.88
CA THR A 250 27.39 4.11 8.06
C THR A 250 26.67 3.26 9.11
N LYS A 251 25.39 3.57 9.36
CA LYS A 251 24.55 2.88 10.33
C LYS A 251 24.28 1.43 9.94
N PHE A 252 23.96 1.16 8.68
CA PHE A 252 23.68 -0.18 8.14
C PHE A 252 24.81 -0.67 7.24
N SER A 253 26.04 -0.66 7.75
CA SER A 253 27.25 -0.92 6.96
C SER A 253 27.30 -2.29 6.24
N LYS A 254 26.47 -3.24 6.65
CA LYS A 254 26.33 -4.56 6.02
C LYS A 254 25.20 -4.64 5.01
N ALA A 255 24.35 -3.62 4.94
CA ALA A 255 23.22 -3.61 4.03
C ALA A 255 23.62 -3.07 2.66
N LYS A 256 22.99 -3.59 1.62
CA LYS A 256 23.04 -3.03 0.27
C LYS A 256 21.99 -1.94 0.14
N PHE A 257 22.41 -0.76 -0.31
CA PHE A 257 21.53 0.37 -0.55
C PHE A 257 21.12 0.44 -2.03
N ILE A 258 19.84 0.52 -2.31
CA ILE A 258 19.28 0.56 -3.67
C ILE A 258 18.31 1.72 -3.77
N GLU A 259 18.67 2.73 -4.55
CA GLU A 259 17.83 3.88 -4.84
C GLU A 259 16.69 3.50 -5.80
N ILE A 260 15.45 3.85 -5.46
CA ILE A 260 14.28 3.67 -6.29
C ILE A 260 13.82 5.02 -6.83
N LYS A 261 14.04 5.26 -8.11
CA LYS A 261 13.63 6.50 -8.79
C LYS A 261 12.30 6.29 -9.52
N TYR A 262 11.22 6.77 -8.94
CA TYR A 262 9.87 6.76 -9.54
C TYR A 262 9.54 8.04 -10.31
N GLY A 263 10.53 8.74 -10.84
CA GLY A 263 10.30 10.04 -11.48
C GLY A 263 9.73 11.08 -10.50
N SER A 264 8.78 11.87 -10.94
CA SER A 264 8.21 12.98 -10.16
C SER A 264 7.25 12.61 -9.01
N LEU A 265 7.14 11.35 -8.61
CA LEU A 265 6.51 11.01 -7.33
C LEU A 265 7.43 11.45 -6.20
N GLY A 266 7.27 12.69 -5.90
CA GLY A 266 7.93 13.58 -4.97
C GLY A 266 8.88 12.96 -3.98
N GLU A 267 10.03 13.56 -3.91
CA GLU A 267 10.83 13.69 -2.72
C GLU A 267 9.90 14.06 -1.56
N SER A 268 9.45 13.08 -0.80
CA SER A 268 8.81 13.34 0.49
C SER A 268 9.94 13.64 1.46
N GLU A 269 10.14 14.93 1.71
CA GLU A 269 10.97 15.43 2.82
C GLU A 269 10.61 14.79 4.17
#